data_c0bbbe0ce57a3099e809cff53bba1940
#
_entry.id   c0bbbe0ce57a3099e809cff53bba1940
#
_cell.length_a   1.000
_cell.length_b   1.000
_cell.length_c   1.000
_cell.angle_alpha   90.00
_cell.angle_beta   90.00
_cell.angle_gamma   90.00
#
_symmetry.space_group_name_H-M   'P 1'
#
loop_
_entity.id
_entity.type
_entity.pdbx_description
1 polymer ?
#
loop_
_entity_poly.entity_id
_entity_poly.type
_entity_poly.pdbx_seq_one_letter_code
_entity_poly.pdbx_strand_id
1 'polypeptide(L)'
;MKVIVTGAGGFIGTQLVRELCKRGTLALHPSGEVKISSIVAADLSIPEQSRKGLPSWVSFVEGDLSTDEAVDSIIPQEEDFSLFHLAAIVSGDGERDFDLCIRVNLEGAVKLLDACRNSRGRARIVFASSLAVFGGEACPPVGGDGTKPLPQTTYGMTKLAGE
;
A
#
# COMPACT_ATOMS: atom_id res chain seq x y z
N MET A 1 3.88 -10.00 -15.18
CA MET A 1 4.19 -8.80 -14.38
C MET A 1 4.10 -9.14 -12.91
N LYS A 2 5.06 -8.72 -12.12
CA LYS A 2 5.03 -8.84 -10.66
C LYS A 2 4.06 -7.83 -10.06
N VAL A 3 3.29 -8.25 -9.06
CA VAL A 3 2.42 -7.39 -8.26
C VAL A 3 2.86 -7.46 -6.81
N ILE A 4 2.93 -6.33 -6.14
CA ILE A 4 3.28 -6.22 -4.72
C ILE A 4 2.08 -5.60 -4.01
N VAL A 5 1.67 -6.21 -2.90
CA VAL A 5 0.60 -5.70 -2.04
C VAL A 5 1.15 -5.56 -0.64
N THR A 6 1.32 -4.34 -0.16
CA THR A 6 1.63 -4.09 1.26
C THR A 6 0.35 -3.94 2.04
N GLY A 7 0.37 -4.25 3.34
CA GLY A 7 -0.87 -4.35 4.13
C GLY A 7 -1.70 -5.59 3.76
N ALA A 8 -1.04 -6.63 3.23
CA ALA A 8 -1.68 -7.82 2.68
C ALA A 8 -2.38 -8.69 3.74
N GLY A 9 -1.97 -8.59 5.01
CA GLY A 9 -2.61 -9.27 6.15
C GLY A 9 -3.88 -8.58 6.64
N GLY A 10 -4.08 -7.31 6.27
CA GLY A 10 -5.26 -6.54 6.61
C GLY A 10 -6.52 -6.93 5.82
N PHE A 11 -7.66 -6.33 6.20
CA PHE A 11 -8.96 -6.64 5.58
C PHE A 11 -8.97 -6.39 4.06
N ILE A 12 -8.58 -5.20 3.61
CA ILE A 12 -8.56 -4.84 2.18
C ILE A 12 -7.48 -5.63 1.44
N GLY A 13 -6.26 -5.73 2.02
CA GLY A 13 -5.13 -6.40 1.39
C GLY A 13 -5.41 -7.88 1.12
N THR A 14 -5.99 -8.59 2.08
CA THR A 14 -6.37 -9.99 1.91
C THR A 14 -7.37 -10.17 0.77
N GLN A 15 -8.38 -9.32 0.65
CA GLN A 15 -9.38 -9.38 -0.42
C GLN A 15 -8.74 -9.04 -1.78
N LEU A 16 -7.89 -8.02 -1.82
CA LEU A 16 -7.19 -7.64 -3.05
C LEU A 16 -6.30 -8.76 -3.58
N VAL A 17 -5.49 -9.39 -2.72
CA VAL A 17 -4.64 -10.52 -3.12
C VAL A 17 -5.48 -11.67 -3.69
N ARG A 18 -6.61 -12.02 -3.06
CA ARG A 18 -7.53 -13.05 -3.56
C ARG A 18 -8.13 -12.70 -4.91
N GLU A 19 -8.57 -11.46 -5.10
CA GLU A 19 -9.15 -11.01 -6.36
C GLU A 19 -8.11 -10.97 -7.48
N LEU A 20 -6.89 -10.51 -7.21
CA LEU A 20 -5.77 -10.55 -8.17
C LEU A 20 -5.44 -11.99 -8.60
N CYS A 21 -5.44 -12.94 -7.65
CA CYS A 21 -5.24 -14.36 -7.95
C CYS A 21 -6.35 -14.91 -8.85
N LYS A 22 -7.60 -14.55 -8.57
CA LYS A 22 -8.77 -14.98 -9.34
C LYS A 22 -8.76 -14.44 -10.77
N ARG A 23 -8.41 -13.17 -10.94
CA ARG A 23 -8.33 -12.52 -12.26
C ARG A 23 -7.14 -13.02 -13.07
N GLY A 24 -5.99 -13.18 -12.45
CA GLY A 24 -4.74 -13.55 -13.12
C GLY A 24 -4.19 -12.48 -14.07
N THR A 25 -4.89 -11.36 -14.23
CA THR A 25 -4.50 -10.22 -15.07
C THR A 25 -4.70 -8.90 -14.33
N LEU A 26 -3.97 -7.87 -14.79
CA LEU A 26 -4.12 -6.49 -14.32
C LEU A 26 -4.24 -5.56 -15.52
N ALA A 27 -5.27 -4.71 -15.53
CA ALA A 27 -5.46 -3.70 -16.56
C ALA A 27 -4.47 -2.54 -16.36
N LEU A 28 -3.67 -2.25 -17.38
CA LEU A 28 -2.66 -1.19 -17.36
C LEU A 28 -2.89 -0.25 -18.54
N HIS A 29 -3.54 0.88 -18.29
CA HIS A 29 -3.69 1.89 -19.33
C HIS A 29 -2.33 2.55 -19.67
N PRO A 30 -1.96 2.72 -20.96
CA PRO A 30 -2.68 2.32 -22.18
C PRO A 30 -2.36 0.89 -22.67
N SER A 31 -1.57 0.10 -21.92
CA SER A 31 -1.03 -1.19 -22.36
C SER A 31 -2.06 -2.34 -22.41
N GLY A 32 -3.31 -2.10 -21.99
CA GLY A 32 -4.32 -3.15 -21.91
C GLY A 32 -4.14 -4.09 -20.71
N GLU A 33 -4.65 -5.32 -20.82
CA GLU A 33 -4.49 -6.34 -19.78
C GLU A 33 -3.14 -7.05 -19.87
N VAL A 34 -2.46 -7.16 -18.72
CA VAL A 34 -1.17 -7.84 -18.59
C VAL A 34 -1.31 -8.99 -17.59
N LYS A 35 -0.81 -10.18 -17.95
CA LYS A 35 -0.82 -11.35 -17.08
C LYS A 35 0.04 -11.12 -15.83
N ILE A 36 -0.51 -11.46 -14.66
CA ILE A 36 0.23 -11.48 -13.40
C ILE A 36 1.11 -12.73 -13.38
N SER A 37 2.42 -12.55 -13.20
CA SER A 37 3.40 -13.63 -13.09
C SER A 37 3.61 -14.08 -11.65
N SER A 38 3.56 -13.14 -10.71
CA SER A 38 3.73 -13.40 -9.27
C SER A 38 3.10 -12.29 -8.43
N ILE A 39 2.72 -12.61 -7.20
CA ILE A 39 2.31 -11.63 -6.18
C ILE A 39 3.23 -11.77 -4.98
N VAL A 40 3.72 -10.64 -4.48
CA VAL A 40 4.37 -10.51 -3.18
C VAL A 40 3.35 -9.88 -2.23
N ALA A 41 2.86 -10.66 -1.27
CA ALA A 41 1.98 -10.21 -0.20
C ALA A 41 2.84 -9.84 1.01
N ALA A 42 2.95 -8.56 1.35
CA ALA A 42 3.82 -8.05 2.40
C ALA A 42 3.02 -7.38 3.52
N ASP A 43 3.37 -7.66 4.77
CA ASP A 43 2.79 -7.05 5.96
C ASP A 43 3.71 -7.25 7.17
N LEU A 44 3.46 -6.54 8.27
CA LEU A 44 4.12 -6.84 9.55
C LEU A 44 3.81 -8.27 10.02
N SER A 45 2.58 -8.74 9.80
CA SER A 45 2.14 -10.11 10.08
C SER A 45 1.00 -10.49 9.13
N ILE A 46 1.05 -11.71 8.58
CA ILE A 46 0.02 -12.22 7.66
C ILE A 46 -0.64 -13.46 8.28
N PRO A 47 -1.89 -13.36 8.74
CA PRO A 47 -2.60 -14.48 9.33
C PRO A 47 -2.62 -15.71 8.41
N GLU A 48 -2.46 -16.91 8.98
CA GLU A 48 -2.49 -18.15 8.19
C GLU A 48 -3.77 -18.29 7.38
N GLN A 49 -4.91 -17.85 7.92
CA GLN A 49 -6.19 -17.86 7.22
C GLN A 49 -6.17 -17.02 5.94
N SER A 50 -5.39 -15.94 5.89
CA SER A 50 -5.23 -15.09 4.70
C SER A 50 -4.40 -15.81 3.61
N ARG A 51 -3.53 -16.74 4.00
CA ARG A 51 -2.67 -17.53 3.08
C ARG A 51 -3.40 -18.72 2.48
N LYS A 52 -4.45 -19.24 3.14
CA LYS A 52 -5.16 -20.47 2.72
C LYS A 52 -5.80 -20.33 1.34
N GLY A 53 -5.57 -21.36 0.50
CA GLY A 53 -6.17 -21.47 -0.83
C GLY A 53 -5.56 -20.54 -1.89
N LEU A 54 -4.47 -19.84 -1.58
CA LEU A 54 -3.75 -19.05 -2.57
C LEU A 54 -2.79 -19.93 -3.38
N PRO A 55 -2.58 -19.64 -4.67
CA PRO A 55 -1.70 -20.41 -5.53
C PRO A 55 -0.22 -20.24 -5.16
N SER A 56 0.64 -21.18 -5.55
CA SER A 56 2.08 -21.21 -5.22
C SER A 56 2.91 -20.05 -5.78
N TRP A 57 2.37 -19.29 -6.73
CA TRP A 57 3.03 -18.09 -7.26
C TRP A 57 2.78 -16.82 -6.43
N VAL A 58 2.06 -16.94 -5.29
CA VAL A 58 1.98 -15.91 -4.25
C VAL A 58 3.04 -16.19 -3.20
N SER A 59 3.93 -15.25 -2.98
CA SER A 59 4.90 -15.27 -1.89
C SER A 59 4.47 -14.35 -0.76
N PHE A 60 4.87 -14.68 0.46
CA PHE A 60 4.55 -13.90 1.67
C PHE A 60 5.84 -13.37 2.29
N VAL A 61 5.84 -12.08 2.59
CA VAL A 61 6.96 -11.41 3.26
C VAL A 61 6.41 -10.74 4.52
N GLU A 62 6.90 -11.16 5.67
CA GLU A 62 6.58 -10.53 6.96
C GLU A 62 7.75 -9.66 7.41
N GLY A 63 7.47 -8.39 7.72
CA GLY A 63 8.48 -7.44 8.16
C GLY A 63 7.93 -6.04 8.37
N ASP A 64 8.66 -5.24 9.13
CA ASP A 64 8.33 -3.83 9.35
C ASP A 64 8.78 -2.99 8.13
N LEU A 65 7.82 -2.56 7.31
CA LEU A 65 8.05 -1.77 6.10
C LEU A 65 8.60 -0.35 6.38
N SER A 66 8.81 0.02 7.64
CA SER A 66 9.57 1.21 7.99
C SER A 66 11.09 0.96 8.00
N THR A 67 11.56 -0.28 7.76
CA THR A 67 12.97 -0.65 7.65
C THR A 67 13.41 -0.83 6.20
N ASP A 68 14.67 -0.55 5.92
CA ASP A 68 15.23 -0.68 4.57
C ASP A 68 15.27 -2.16 4.13
N GLU A 69 15.60 -3.08 5.06
CA GLU A 69 15.66 -4.51 4.78
C GLU A 69 14.32 -5.08 4.30
N ALA A 70 13.22 -4.69 4.97
CA ALA A 70 11.89 -5.16 4.59
C ALA A 70 11.47 -4.59 3.23
N VAL A 71 11.76 -3.32 2.96
CA VAL A 71 11.47 -2.66 1.67
C VAL A 71 12.29 -3.30 0.55
N ASP A 72 13.60 -3.49 0.74
CA ASP A 72 14.49 -4.08 -0.26
C ASP A 72 14.12 -5.53 -0.60
N SER A 73 13.55 -6.26 0.36
CA SER A 73 13.12 -7.64 0.15
C SER A 73 11.91 -7.78 -0.78
N ILE A 74 11.11 -6.73 -0.96
CA ILE A 74 9.88 -6.77 -1.77
C ILE A 74 9.99 -6.05 -3.10
N ILE A 75 10.83 -5.01 -3.21
CA ILE A 75 10.96 -4.22 -4.43
C ILE A 75 11.93 -4.87 -5.42
N PRO A 76 11.48 -5.25 -6.63
CA PRO A 76 12.36 -5.83 -7.64
C PRO A 76 13.30 -4.77 -8.21
N GLN A 77 14.54 -5.17 -8.54
CA GLN A 77 15.56 -4.24 -9.03
C GLN A 77 15.53 -4.01 -10.54
N GLU A 78 15.06 -4.98 -11.33
CA GLU A 78 15.24 -4.95 -12.81
C GLU A 78 13.97 -5.28 -13.61
N GLU A 79 12.84 -5.57 -12.95
CA GLU A 79 11.59 -5.91 -13.64
C GLU A 79 10.47 -4.89 -13.40
N ASP A 80 9.60 -4.70 -14.39
CA ASP A 80 8.40 -3.88 -14.25
C ASP A 80 7.42 -4.50 -13.24
N PHE A 81 6.84 -3.67 -12.37
CA PHE A 81 5.93 -4.13 -11.33
C PHE A 81 4.80 -3.14 -11.04
N SER A 82 3.75 -3.64 -10.41
CA SER A 82 2.69 -2.82 -9.80
C SER A 82 2.70 -2.98 -8.30
N LEU A 83 2.65 -1.87 -7.58
CA LEU A 83 2.62 -1.80 -6.13
C LEU A 83 1.28 -1.25 -5.66
N PHE A 84 0.56 -2.01 -4.83
CA PHE A 84 -0.60 -1.55 -4.08
C PHE A 84 -0.15 -1.31 -2.63
N HIS A 85 0.03 -0.05 -2.26
CA HIS A 85 0.47 0.32 -0.92
C HIS A 85 -0.74 0.58 -0.02
N LEU A 86 -1.11 -0.44 0.77
CA LEU A 86 -2.24 -0.41 1.71
C LEU A 86 -1.79 -0.44 3.17
N ALA A 87 -0.50 -0.76 3.42
CA ALA A 87 0.04 -0.79 4.77
C ALA A 87 -0.05 0.58 5.43
N ALA A 88 -0.61 0.64 6.61
CA ALA A 88 -0.66 1.84 7.43
C ALA A 88 -1.08 1.50 8.87
N ILE A 89 -0.58 2.26 9.82
CA ILE A 89 -1.18 2.39 11.15
C ILE A 89 -2.49 3.16 10.99
N VAL A 90 -3.58 2.62 11.51
CA VAL A 90 -4.92 3.22 11.37
C VAL A 90 -5.15 4.38 12.35
N SER A 91 -6.19 5.18 12.11
CA SER A 91 -6.46 6.43 12.83
C SER A 91 -6.42 6.29 14.35
N GLY A 92 -7.11 5.28 14.94
CA GLY A 92 -7.16 5.12 16.38
C GLY A 92 -5.81 4.79 17.03
N ASP A 93 -4.98 4.02 16.34
CA ASP A 93 -3.64 3.68 16.83
C ASP A 93 -2.66 4.83 16.58
N GLY A 94 -2.81 5.55 15.45
CA GLY A 94 -2.00 6.72 15.12
C GLY A 94 -2.18 7.89 16.07
N GLU A 95 -3.36 8.05 16.69
CA GLU A 95 -3.59 9.07 17.70
C GLU A 95 -3.08 8.63 19.10
N ARG A 96 -2.96 7.34 19.35
CA ARG A 96 -2.36 6.81 20.58
C ARG A 96 -0.84 6.82 20.56
N ASP A 97 -0.25 6.62 19.39
CA ASP A 97 1.20 6.58 19.20
C ASP A 97 1.59 7.39 17.96
N PHE A 98 1.85 8.67 18.19
CA PHE A 98 2.26 9.63 17.15
C PHE A 98 3.54 9.18 16.42
N ASP A 99 4.57 8.79 17.18
CA ASP A 99 5.88 8.44 16.62
C ASP A 99 5.79 7.18 15.75
N LEU A 100 5.02 6.18 16.19
CA LEU A 100 4.74 5.00 15.40
C LEU A 100 4.01 5.35 14.10
N CYS A 101 3.01 6.24 14.17
CA CYS A 101 2.26 6.66 12.99
C CYS A 101 3.16 7.38 11.97
N ILE A 102 4.01 8.31 12.42
CA ILE A 102 4.98 8.99 11.55
C ILE A 102 5.95 8.00 10.94
N ARG A 103 6.57 7.15 11.75
CA ARG A 103 7.56 6.18 11.29
C ARG A 103 7.00 5.22 10.24
N VAL A 104 5.82 4.66 10.46
CA VAL A 104 5.24 3.66 9.55
C VAL A 104 4.57 4.31 8.34
N ASN A 105 3.70 5.31 8.56
CA ASN A 105 2.87 5.85 7.47
C ASN A 105 3.59 6.88 6.61
N LEU A 106 4.52 7.65 7.17
CA LEU A 106 5.23 8.69 6.42
C LEU A 106 6.63 8.24 6.03
N GLU A 107 7.50 7.94 7.00
CA GLU A 107 8.89 7.55 6.72
C GLU A 107 8.95 6.23 5.96
N GLY A 108 8.13 5.23 6.33
CA GLY A 108 8.02 3.95 5.63
C GLY A 108 7.52 4.13 4.19
N ALA A 109 6.53 5.00 3.96
CA ALA A 109 6.06 5.32 2.61
C ALA A 109 7.16 6.00 1.78
N VAL A 110 7.91 6.96 2.36
CA VAL A 110 9.04 7.62 1.68
C VAL A 110 10.10 6.60 1.27
N LYS A 111 10.51 5.71 2.18
CA LYS A 111 11.48 4.63 1.88
C LYS A 111 11.00 3.72 0.75
N LEU A 112 9.74 3.31 0.81
CA LEU A 112 9.13 2.46 -0.22
C LEU A 112 9.12 3.13 -1.59
N LEU A 113 8.74 4.41 -1.66
CA LEU A 113 8.74 5.20 -2.89
C LEU A 113 10.16 5.45 -3.41
N ASP A 114 11.13 5.66 -2.51
CA ASP A 114 12.53 5.81 -2.87
C ASP A 114 13.11 4.51 -3.44
N ALA A 115 12.82 3.37 -2.86
CA ALA A 115 13.19 2.07 -3.42
C ALA A 115 12.56 1.82 -4.80
N CYS A 116 11.29 2.21 -4.99
CA CYS A 116 10.62 2.15 -6.30
C CYS A 116 11.32 3.07 -7.33
N ARG A 117 11.73 4.26 -6.93
CA ARG A 117 12.46 5.21 -7.80
C ARG A 117 13.83 4.70 -8.20
N ASN A 118 14.51 3.97 -7.30
CA ASN A 118 15.85 3.45 -7.52
C ASN A 118 15.85 2.11 -8.29
N SER A 119 14.70 1.45 -8.43
CA SER A 119 14.55 0.28 -9.29
C SER A 119 14.75 0.66 -10.76
N ARG A 120 15.39 -0.21 -11.54
CA ARG A 120 15.52 -0.05 -13.00
C ARG A 120 14.23 -0.44 -13.74
N GLY A 121 13.37 -1.23 -13.09
CA GLY A 121 12.03 -1.55 -13.59
C GLY A 121 11.07 -0.36 -13.42
N ARG A 122 10.03 -0.32 -14.25
CA ARG A 122 8.97 0.69 -14.12
C ARG A 122 8.00 0.29 -13.02
N ALA A 123 7.90 1.12 -11.99
CA ALA A 123 6.91 0.99 -10.93
C ALA A 123 5.59 1.67 -11.32
N ARG A 124 4.46 0.97 -11.14
CA ARG A 124 3.12 1.56 -11.11
C ARG A 124 2.57 1.44 -9.72
N ILE A 125 2.26 2.58 -9.11
CA ILE A 125 1.93 2.64 -7.69
C ILE A 125 0.49 3.07 -7.52
N VAL A 126 -0.26 2.33 -6.71
CA VAL A 126 -1.57 2.69 -6.18
C VAL A 126 -1.41 2.87 -4.68
N PHE A 127 -1.57 4.08 -4.21
CA PHE A 127 -1.53 4.45 -2.81
C PHE A 127 -2.94 4.55 -2.24
N ALA A 128 -3.22 3.88 -1.14
CA ALA A 128 -4.50 4.00 -0.45
C ALA A 128 -4.49 5.21 0.48
N SER A 129 -5.12 6.29 0.06
CA SER A 129 -5.42 7.44 0.90
C SER A 129 -6.62 7.18 1.83
N SER A 130 -7.22 8.20 2.39
CA SER A 130 -8.31 8.09 3.35
C SER A 130 -9.20 9.33 3.34
N LEU A 131 -10.47 9.16 3.72
CA LEU A 131 -11.34 10.29 4.05
C LEU A 131 -10.81 11.16 5.18
N ALA A 132 -9.91 10.64 6.02
CA ALA A 132 -9.27 11.41 7.10
C ALA A 132 -8.38 12.56 6.62
N VAL A 133 -8.11 12.66 5.32
CA VAL A 133 -7.44 13.82 4.71
C VAL A 133 -8.35 15.06 4.70
N PHE A 134 -9.66 14.87 4.84
CA PHE A 134 -10.64 15.95 4.94
C PHE A 134 -11.15 16.09 6.37
N GLY A 135 -11.41 17.32 6.80
CA GLY A 135 -11.95 17.59 8.15
C GLY A 135 -12.02 19.06 8.48
N GLY A 136 -12.31 19.35 9.74
CA GLY A 136 -12.49 20.71 10.24
C GLY A 136 -13.84 21.32 9.87
N GLU A 137 -14.14 22.50 10.44
CA GLU A 137 -15.41 23.20 10.25
C GLU A 137 -15.67 23.65 8.81
N ALA A 138 -14.60 23.86 8.02
CA ALA A 138 -14.70 24.25 6.63
C ALA A 138 -14.91 23.07 5.66
N CYS A 139 -14.96 21.84 6.15
CA CYS A 139 -15.21 20.67 5.32
C CYS A 139 -16.68 20.65 4.86
N PRO A 140 -16.97 20.67 3.56
CA PRO A 140 -18.35 20.64 3.09
C PRO A 140 -18.98 19.26 3.39
N PRO A 141 -20.31 19.18 3.57
CA PRO A 141 -21.02 17.92 3.81
C PRO A 141 -20.90 16.93 2.64
N VAL A 142 -20.63 17.43 1.44
CA VAL A 142 -20.35 16.64 0.23
C VAL A 142 -19.04 17.12 -0.38
N GLY A 143 -18.04 16.25 -0.36
CA GLY A 143 -16.74 16.53 -0.99
C GLY A 143 -16.73 16.26 -2.49
N GLY A 144 -15.87 16.96 -3.20
CA GLY A 144 -15.57 16.75 -4.62
C GLY A 144 -14.08 17.01 -4.88
N ASP A 145 -13.65 16.88 -6.13
CA ASP A 145 -12.23 16.98 -6.52
C ASP A 145 -11.57 18.32 -6.14
N GLY A 146 -12.37 19.38 -6.02
CA GLY A 146 -11.92 20.70 -5.59
C GLY A 146 -11.94 20.93 -4.07
N THR A 147 -12.34 19.94 -3.27
CA THR A 147 -12.40 20.07 -1.82
C THR A 147 -10.99 20.12 -1.25
N LYS A 148 -10.67 21.20 -0.53
CA LYS A 148 -9.34 21.38 0.08
C LYS A 148 -9.13 20.36 1.21
N PRO A 149 -8.05 19.56 1.18
CA PRO A 149 -7.70 18.68 2.29
C PRO A 149 -7.33 19.50 3.53
N LEU A 150 -7.87 19.14 4.69
CA LEU A 150 -7.60 19.74 5.98
C LEU A 150 -7.65 18.66 7.06
N PRO A 151 -6.62 17.78 7.14
CA PRO A 151 -6.61 16.68 8.10
C PRO A 151 -6.61 17.21 9.55
N GLN A 152 -7.38 16.56 10.41
CA GLN A 152 -7.50 16.89 11.83
C GLN A 152 -6.82 15.88 12.74
N THR A 153 -6.21 14.85 12.14
CA THR A 153 -5.58 13.74 12.85
C THR A 153 -4.18 13.47 12.30
N THR A 154 -3.32 12.87 13.12
CA THR A 154 -1.98 12.42 12.71
C THR A 154 -2.08 11.48 11.51
N TYR A 155 -3.00 10.51 11.58
CA TYR A 155 -3.25 9.59 10.48
C TYR A 155 -3.65 10.32 9.19
N GLY A 156 -4.61 11.25 9.26
CA GLY A 156 -5.04 12.03 8.11
C GLY A 156 -3.90 12.86 7.50
N MET A 157 -3.06 13.46 8.33
CA MET A 157 -1.88 14.21 7.90
C MET A 157 -0.88 13.31 7.16
N THR A 158 -0.57 12.12 7.69
CA THR A 158 0.35 11.18 7.02
C THR A 158 -0.20 10.66 5.70
N LYS A 159 -1.53 10.45 5.60
CA LYS A 159 -2.17 10.06 4.35
C LYS A 159 -2.13 11.17 3.31
N LEU A 160 -2.41 12.42 3.69
CA LEU A 160 -2.28 13.57 2.80
C LEU A 160 -0.84 13.78 2.31
N ALA A 161 0.15 13.57 3.19
CA ALA A 161 1.56 13.69 2.80
C ALA A 161 2.00 12.61 1.79
N GLY A 162 1.29 11.46 1.74
CA GLY A 162 1.54 10.38 0.78
C GLY A 162 0.92 10.62 -0.61
N GLU A 163 -0.08 11.51 -0.71
CA GLU A 163 -0.69 11.93 -2.00
C GLU A 163 0.25 12.80 -2.83
#